data_f95f54ce611db3d807b70cb21e8333e7
#
_entry.id   f95f54ce611db3d807b70cb21e8333e7
#
_cell.length_a   1.000
_cell.length_b   1.000
_cell.length_c   1.000
_cell.angle_alpha   90.00
_cell.angle_beta   90.00
_cell.angle_gamma   90.00
#
_symmetry.space_group_name_H-M   'P 1'
#
loop_
_entity.id
_entity.type
_entity.pdbx_description
1 polymer ?
#
loop_
_entity_poly.entity_id
_entity_poly.type
_entity_poly.pdbx_seq_one_letter_code
_entity_poly.pdbx_strand_id
1 'polypeptide(L)'
;MNYRYRVTLAGIKGFFRLYLVNGENSLYTFHKQLRADLEFPMDQPILFKALDADGGVVARFALMDIGFGAVDNVSIADTVKAGVASFVYFYDIASKKSVIITLEGETREFTATPRILESKGPVPQEFENGYVAFEDLPDEHRRLPGESRPGFGDDEDEDDDDLDDEEEEDEEDEDKEEEEILYDENE
;
A
#
# COMPACT_ATOMS: atom_id res chain seq x y z
N MET A 1 17.90 -13.41 -18.28
CA MET A 1 18.36 -13.12 -16.93
C MET A 1 17.13 -12.95 -16.05
N ASN A 2 17.15 -13.47 -14.82
CA ASN A 2 16.03 -13.33 -13.88
C ASN A 2 16.47 -12.53 -12.66
N TYR A 3 15.51 -11.89 -12.02
CA TYR A 3 15.75 -10.96 -10.93
C TYR A 3 14.88 -11.31 -9.73
N ARG A 4 15.39 -11.03 -8.54
CA ARG A 4 14.62 -11.11 -7.30
C ARG A 4 14.18 -9.72 -6.86
N TYR A 5 12.91 -9.58 -6.59
CA TYR A 5 12.30 -8.36 -6.11
C TYR A 5 11.60 -8.60 -4.78
N ARG A 6 11.92 -7.77 -3.79
CA ARG A 6 11.23 -7.76 -2.50
C ARG A 6 10.17 -6.67 -2.48
N VAL A 7 8.94 -7.06 -2.22
CA VAL A 7 7.81 -6.15 -2.06
C VAL A 7 7.55 -5.97 -0.57
N THR A 8 7.49 -4.72 -0.11
CA THR A 8 7.26 -4.34 1.28
C THR A 8 6.24 -3.21 1.37
N LEU A 9 5.67 -3.04 2.56
CA LEU A 9 4.87 -1.87 2.92
C LEU A 9 5.72 -0.89 3.71
N ALA A 10 5.63 0.40 3.40
CA ALA A 10 6.35 1.43 4.14
C ALA A 10 5.97 1.39 5.63
N GLY A 11 6.96 1.33 6.51
CA GLY A 11 6.76 1.32 7.97
C GLY A 11 6.26 -0.01 8.56
N ILE A 12 5.92 -1.02 7.77
CA ILE A 12 5.37 -2.30 8.25
C ILE A 12 6.40 -3.41 8.16
N LYS A 13 6.98 -3.83 9.28
CA LYS A 13 8.00 -4.89 9.33
C LYS A 13 7.47 -6.31 9.18
N GLY A 14 6.17 -6.52 9.36
CA GLY A 14 5.54 -7.86 9.34
C GLY A 14 5.12 -8.34 7.97
N PHE A 15 5.30 -7.54 6.92
CA PHE A 15 4.87 -7.85 5.57
C PHE A 15 6.04 -7.85 4.59
N PHE A 16 6.15 -8.92 3.80
CA PHE A 16 6.88 -8.91 2.55
C PHE A 16 6.42 -10.02 1.61
N ARG A 17 6.73 -9.83 0.32
CA ARG A 17 6.67 -10.84 -0.73
C ARG A 17 7.97 -10.81 -1.51
N LEU A 18 8.60 -11.96 -1.68
CA LEU A 18 9.79 -12.11 -2.51
C LEU A 18 9.38 -12.72 -3.85
N TYR A 19 9.62 -12.00 -4.93
CA TYR A 19 9.29 -12.42 -6.28
C TYR A 19 10.54 -12.82 -7.07
N LEU A 20 10.36 -13.84 -7.91
CA LEU A 20 11.25 -14.15 -9.02
C LEU A 20 10.59 -13.65 -10.31
N VAL A 21 11.30 -12.81 -11.06
CA VAL A 21 10.79 -12.17 -12.26
C VAL A 21 11.77 -12.35 -13.40
N ASN A 22 11.27 -12.76 -14.58
CA ASN A 22 12.10 -12.82 -15.79
C ASN A 22 12.33 -11.41 -16.34
N GLY A 23 13.57 -11.10 -16.70
CA GLY A 23 13.96 -9.82 -17.28
C GLY A 23 13.25 -9.46 -18.59
N GLU A 24 12.77 -10.46 -19.33
CA GLU A 24 11.98 -10.25 -20.55
C GLU A 24 10.51 -9.92 -20.29
N ASN A 25 10.03 -10.14 -19.05
CA ASN A 25 8.68 -9.73 -18.68
C ASN A 25 8.56 -8.21 -18.69
N SER A 26 7.43 -7.71 -19.19
CA SER A 26 7.11 -6.28 -19.08
C SER A 26 6.70 -5.91 -17.64
N LEU A 27 6.81 -4.63 -17.32
CA LEU A 27 6.26 -4.09 -16.06
C LEU A 27 4.76 -4.39 -15.93
N TYR A 28 4.02 -4.45 -17.06
CA TYR A 28 2.61 -4.83 -17.07
C TYR A 28 2.39 -6.28 -16.62
N THR A 29 3.24 -7.20 -17.07
CA THR A 29 3.17 -8.61 -16.64
C THR A 29 3.42 -8.72 -15.14
N PHE A 30 4.40 -7.99 -14.62
CA PHE A 30 4.68 -7.96 -13.19
C PHE A 30 3.55 -7.29 -12.41
N HIS A 31 3.01 -6.18 -12.92
CA HIS A 31 1.84 -5.51 -12.36
C HIS A 31 0.63 -6.43 -12.18
N LYS A 32 0.28 -7.22 -13.21
CA LYS A 32 -0.84 -8.17 -13.12
C LYS A 32 -0.62 -9.20 -12.02
N GLN A 33 0.60 -9.72 -11.91
CA GLN A 33 0.93 -10.69 -10.87
C GLN A 33 0.86 -10.07 -9.47
N LEU A 34 1.41 -8.86 -9.29
CA LEU A 34 1.31 -8.13 -8.02
C LEU A 34 -0.14 -7.95 -7.57
N ARG A 35 -1.03 -7.54 -8.49
CA ARG A 35 -2.45 -7.35 -8.15
C ARG A 35 -3.15 -8.65 -7.79
N ALA A 36 -2.85 -9.74 -8.49
CA ALA A 36 -3.42 -11.04 -8.19
C ALA A 36 -2.98 -11.55 -6.81
N ASP A 37 -1.67 -11.44 -6.49
CA ASP A 37 -1.10 -12.00 -5.28
C ASP A 37 -1.36 -11.14 -4.02
N LEU A 38 -1.56 -9.84 -4.21
CA LEU A 38 -1.79 -8.88 -3.14
C LEU A 38 -3.25 -8.45 -3.02
N GLU A 39 -4.12 -9.04 -3.85
CA GLU A 39 -5.57 -8.80 -3.88
C GLU A 39 -5.94 -7.32 -4.12
N PHE A 40 -5.11 -6.61 -4.89
CA PHE A 40 -5.39 -5.23 -5.22
C PHE A 40 -6.50 -5.11 -6.29
N PRO A 41 -7.36 -4.07 -6.19
CA PRO A 41 -8.39 -3.82 -7.19
C PRO A 41 -7.81 -3.66 -8.60
N MET A 42 -8.41 -4.32 -9.60
CA MET A 42 -7.90 -4.32 -10.98
C MET A 42 -8.33 -3.08 -11.79
N ASP A 43 -9.30 -2.34 -11.31
CA ASP A 43 -9.94 -1.21 -11.99
C ASP A 43 -9.27 0.15 -11.71
N GLN A 44 -8.30 0.19 -10.80
CA GLN A 44 -7.62 1.42 -10.43
C GLN A 44 -6.43 1.73 -11.35
N PRO A 45 -6.20 3.00 -11.68
CA PRO A 45 -4.98 3.41 -12.37
C PRO A 45 -3.75 3.12 -11.51
N ILE A 46 -2.63 2.87 -12.18
CA ILE A 46 -1.36 2.52 -11.53
C ILE A 46 -0.24 3.47 -11.94
N LEU A 47 0.77 3.54 -11.07
CA LEU A 47 2.00 4.25 -11.35
C LEU A 47 3.19 3.52 -10.71
N PHE A 48 4.20 3.21 -11.52
CA PHE A 48 5.52 2.84 -11.05
C PHE A 48 6.42 4.08 -11.05
N LYS A 49 6.84 4.52 -9.88
CA LYS A 49 7.88 5.53 -9.72
C LYS A 49 9.20 4.81 -9.50
N ALA A 50 10.06 4.84 -10.52
CA ALA A 50 11.36 4.17 -10.50
C ALA A 50 12.40 5.05 -9.82
N LEU A 51 13.16 4.47 -8.91
CA LEU A 51 14.18 5.12 -8.10
C LEU A 51 15.53 4.43 -8.33
N ASP A 52 16.60 5.21 -8.37
CA ASP A 52 17.97 4.72 -8.30
C ASP A 52 18.39 4.29 -6.89
N ALA A 53 19.64 3.92 -6.72
CA ALA A 53 20.19 3.49 -5.43
C ALA A 53 20.24 4.60 -4.38
N ASP A 54 20.27 5.86 -4.81
CA ASP A 54 20.30 7.04 -3.95
C ASP A 54 18.88 7.58 -3.63
N GLY A 55 17.85 6.92 -4.18
CA GLY A 55 16.44 7.32 -4.03
C GLY A 55 16.01 8.43 -5.01
N GLY A 56 16.85 8.77 -5.97
CA GLY A 56 16.53 9.70 -7.05
C GLY A 56 15.50 9.11 -8.02
N VAL A 57 14.59 9.93 -8.52
CA VAL A 57 13.57 9.48 -9.48
C VAL A 57 14.20 9.38 -10.89
N VAL A 58 14.32 8.18 -11.40
CA VAL A 58 14.85 7.89 -12.75
C VAL A 58 13.75 7.99 -13.80
N ALA A 59 12.58 7.40 -13.52
CA ALA A 59 11.48 7.33 -14.47
C ALA A 59 10.13 7.16 -13.77
N ARG A 60 9.06 7.33 -14.53
CA ARG A 60 7.69 7.02 -14.12
C ARG A 60 6.99 6.28 -15.24
N PHE A 61 6.36 5.15 -14.90
CA PHE A 61 5.66 4.29 -15.86
C PHE A 61 4.21 4.11 -15.44
N ALA A 62 3.30 4.27 -16.39
CA ALA A 62 1.87 4.07 -16.19
C ALA A 62 1.29 3.17 -17.30
N LEU A 63 -0.01 2.90 -17.24
CA LEU A 63 -0.70 2.15 -18.29
C LEU A 63 -0.62 2.85 -19.65
N MET A 64 -0.59 4.18 -19.66
CA MET A 64 -0.33 5.00 -20.85
C MET A 64 1.08 5.59 -20.76
N ASP A 65 1.69 5.84 -21.90
CA ASP A 65 2.99 6.50 -21.95
C ASP A 65 2.89 7.95 -21.43
N ILE A 66 3.64 8.22 -20.38
CA ILE A 66 3.74 9.56 -19.76
C ILE A 66 5.13 10.18 -19.95
N GLY A 67 5.89 9.73 -20.98
CA GLY A 67 7.19 10.25 -21.35
C GLY A 67 8.37 9.29 -21.14
N PHE A 68 8.13 8.11 -20.55
CA PHE A 68 9.16 7.09 -20.29
C PHE A 68 8.81 5.71 -20.88
N GLY A 69 7.74 5.63 -21.66
CA GLY A 69 7.15 4.38 -22.16
C GLY A 69 6.00 3.88 -21.27
N ALA A 70 5.08 3.16 -21.88
CA ALA A 70 4.01 2.49 -21.15
C ALA A 70 4.51 1.18 -20.52
N VAL A 71 3.88 0.74 -19.44
CA VAL A 71 4.29 -0.47 -18.67
C VAL A 71 4.30 -1.76 -19.48
N ASP A 72 3.58 -1.86 -20.58
CA ASP A 72 3.57 -3.01 -21.49
C ASP A 72 4.78 -3.05 -22.42
N ASN A 73 5.39 -1.89 -22.71
CA ASN A 73 6.53 -1.74 -23.62
C ASN A 73 7.88 -1.70 -22.90
N VAL A 74 7.90 -1.64 -21.58
CA VAL A 74 9.13 -1.57 -20.78
C VAL A 74 9.38 -2.90 -20.10
N SER A 75 10.53 -3.53 -20.43
CA SER A 75 10.91 -4.79 -19.79
C SER A 75 11.59 -4.55 -18.42
N ILE A 76 11.53 -5.56 -17.56
CA ILE A 76 12.27 -5.56 -16.29
C ILE A 76 13.78 -5.38 -16.53
N ALA A 77 14.34 -6.04 -17.52
CA ALA A 77 15.77 -5.90 -17.84
C ALA A 77 16.14 -4.48 -18.27
N ASP A 78 15.27 -3.76 -18.96
CA ASP A 78 15.52 -2.38 -19.37
C ASP A 78 15.55 -1.45 -18.15
N THR A 79 14.66 -1.66 -17.17
CA THR A 79 14.69 -0.87 -15.93
C THR A 79 15.98 -1.11 -15.14
N VAL A 80 16.44 -2.35 -15.04
CA VAL A 80 17.72 -2.67 -14.36
C VAL A 80 18.91 -2.04 -15.09
N LYS A 81 18.96 -2.10 -16.43
CA LYS A 81 20.00 -1.43 -17.24
C LYS A 81 19.98 0.09 -17.06
N ALA A 82 18.82 0.69 -16.85
CA ALA A 82 18.66 2.11 -16.57
C ALA A 82 19.07 2.51 -15.15
N GLY A 83 19.53 1.56 -14.32
CA GLY A 83 19.99 1.82 -12.95
C GLY A 83 18.86 1.90 -11.92
N VAL A 84 17.67 1.38 -12.22
CA VAL A 84 16.56 1.34 -11.27
C VAL A 84 16.87 0.32 -10.18
N ALA A 85 16.96 0.77 -8.93
CA ALA A 85 17.17 -0.07 -7.75
C ALA A 85 15.86 -0.42 -7.05
N SER A 86 14.85 0.45 -7.15
CA SER A 86 13.55 0.20 -6.55
C SER A 86 12.42 0.91 -7.27
N PHE A 87 11.19 0.47 -6.99
CA PHE A 87 9.98 1.15 -7.42
C PHE A 87 9.10 1.46 -6.20
N VAL A 88 8.46 2.63 -6.24
CA VAL A 88 7.25 2.88 -5.47
C VAL A 88 6.08 2.60 -6.41
N TYR A 89 5.39 1.49 -6.18
CA TYR A 89 4.26 1.07 -7.00
C TYR A 89 2.95 1.53 -6.35
N PHE A 90 2.34 2.54 -6.96
CA PHE A 90 1.03 3.01 -6.56
C PHE A 90 -0.04 2.14 -7.23
N TYR A 91 -0.79 1.39 -6.44
CA TYR A 91 -1.91 0.58 -6.91
C TYR A 91 -3.26 1.29 -6.73
N ASP A 92 -3.29 2.40 -5.97
CA ASP A 92 -4.37 3.37 -5.89
C ASP A 92 -3.76 4.77 -5.77
N ILE A 93 -3.77 5.50 -6.90
CA ILE A 93 -3.16 6.83 -6.98
C ILE A 93 -4.00 7.86 -6.20
N ALA A 94 -5.33 7.73 -6.23
CA ALA A 94 -6.23 8.68 -5.58
C ALA A 94 -6.04 8.70 -4.06
N SER A 95 -5.91 7.51 -3.46
CA SER A 95 -5.69 7.34 -2.02
C SER A 95 -4.19 7.32 -1.66
N LYS A 96 -3.28 7.50 -2.63
CA LYS A 96 -1.82 7.44 -2.48
C LYS A 96 -1.31 6.13 -1.87
N LYS A 97 -2.05 5.04 -2.09
CA LYS A 97 -1.66 3.72 -1.59
C LYS A 97 -0.59 3.09 -2.48
N SER A 98 0.48 2.63 -1.87
CA SER A 98 1.64 2.08 -2.58
C SER A 98 2.35 0.98 -1.82
N VAL A 99 3.10 0.18 -2.55
CA VAL A 99 4.11 -0.75 -2.01
C VAL A 99 5.47 -0.38 -2.55
N ILE A 100 6.52 -0.73 -1.81
CA ILE A 100 7.91 -0.57 -2.23
C ILE A 100 8.37 -1.90 -2.81
N ILE A 101 8.94 -1.86 -4.01
CA ILE A 101 9.48 -3.02 -4.72
C ILE A 101 10.97 -2.79 -4.89
N THR A 102 11.80 -3.53 -4.16
CA THR A 102 13.26 -3.38 -4.17
C THR A 102 13.90 -4.51 -4.94
N LEU A 103 14.82 -4.19 -5.83
CA LEU A 103 15.66 -5.17 -6.52
C LEU A 103 16.68 -5.74 -5.53
N GLU A 104 16.64 -7.07 -5.28
CA GLU A 104 17.63 -7.74 -4.44
C GLU A 104 18.85 -8.21 -5.25
N GLY A 105 18.67 -8.40 -6.55
CA GLY A 105 19.73 -8.80 -7.44
C GLY A 105 19.32 -9.79 -8.52
N GLU A 106 20.31 -10.22 -9.27
CA GLU A 106 20.16 -11.22 -10.33
C GLU A 106 20.26 -12.64 -9.79
N THR A 107 19.60 -13.57 -10.49
CA THR A 107 19.62 -14.98 -10.14
C THR A 107 19.65 -15.86 -11.38
N ARG A 108 20.17 -17.08 -11.20
CA ARG A 108 20.17 -18.12 -12.24
C ARG A 108 18.90 -18.98 -12.21
N GLU A 109 18.08 -18.82 -11.17
CA GLU A 109 16.78 -19.50 -11.12
C GLU A 109 15.93 -19.07 -12.30
N PHE A 110 15.28 -20.02 -12.96
CA PHE A 110 14.46 -19.72 -14.13
C PHE A 110 12.98 -19.59 -13.76
N THR A 111 12.34 -18.60 -14.36
CA THR A 111 10.89 -18.50 -14.41
C THR A 111 10.47 -17.88 -15.74
N ALA A 112 9.33 -18.30 -16.29
CA ALA A 112 8.74 -17.67 -17.47
C ALA A 112 7.87 -16.48 -17.10
N THR A 113 7.17 -16.57 -15.97
CA THR A 113 6.26 -15.54 -15.43
C THR A 113 6.66 -15.19 -14.01
N PRO A 114 6.33 -13.98 -13.54
CA PRO A 114 6.59 -13.61 -12.15
C PRO A 114 5.92 -14.61 -11.19
N ARG A 115 6.65 -15.02 -10.15
CA ARG A 115 6.13 -15.90 -9.10
C ARG A 115 6.68 -15.55 -7.74
N ILE A 116 5.90 -15.81 -6.70
CA ILE A 116 6.34 -15.65 -5.31
C ILE A 116 7.30 -16.80 -4.95
N LEU A 117 8.45 -16.44 -4.37
CA LEU A 117 9.39 -17.38 -3.74
C LEU A 117 9.13 -17.50 -2.25
N GLU A 118 8.84 -16.38 -1.59
CA GLU A 118 8.64 -16.30 -0.15
C GLU A 118 7.58 -15.24 0.17
N SER A 119 6.78 -15.48 1.20
CA SER A 119 5.76 -14.56 1.66
C SER A 119 5.71 -14.51 3.19
N LYS A 120 5.46 -13.33 3.73
CA LYS A 120 5.23 -13.11 5.16
C LYS A 120 4.12 -12.07 5.35
N GLY A 121 3.28 -12.32 6.33
CA GLY A 121 2.16 -11.45 6.70
C GLY A 121 0.94 -11.59 5.79
N PRO A 122 -0.21 -11.06 6.22
CA PRO A 122 -1.45 -11.07 5.46
C PRO A 122 -1.34 -10.20 4.19
N VAL A 123 -2.38 -10.18 3.37
CA VAL A 123 -2.47 -9.25 2.25
C VAL A 123 -2.61 -7.80 2.77
N PRO A 124 -2.11 -6.81 2.02
CA PRO A 124 -2.08 -5.43 2.52
C PRO A 124 -3.44 -4.87 2.97
N GLN A 125 -4.54 -5.31 2.38
CA GLN A 125 -5.89 -4.85 2.73
C GLN A 125 -6.37 -5.31 4.11
N GLU A 126 -5.78 -6.36 4.67
CA GLU A 126 -6.11 -6.89 6.00
C GLU A 126 -5.48 -6.08 7.14
N PHE A 127 -4.57 -5.15 6.84
CA PHE A 127 -4.07 -4.24 7.86
C PHE A 127 -5.17 -3.22 8.22
N GLU A 128 -5.58 -3.21 9.48
CA GLU A 128 -6.79 -2.59 10.04
C GLU A 128 -6.97 -1.10 9.71
N ASN A 129 -5.89 -0.38 9.45
CA ASN A 129 -5.95 1.04 9.13
C ASN A 129 -5.64 1.34 7.66
N GLY A 130 -5.70 0.32 6.80
CA GLY A 130 -5.29 0.51 5.42
C GLY A 130 -3.90 1.16 5.41
N TYR A 131 -3.43 1.79 4.52
CA TYR A 131 -2.11 2.39 4.43
C TYR A 131 -1.96 3.73 5.15
N VAL A 132 -2.40 3.84 6.38
CA VAL A 132 -1.90 4.90 7.26
C VAL A 132 -0.40 4.61 7.44
N ALA A 133 0.45 5.58 7.16
CA ALA A 133 1.87 5.41 7.39
C ALA A 133 2.05 4.90 8.82
N PHE A 134 2.89 3.89 9.02
CA PHE A 134 3.11 3.29 10.34
C PHE A 134 3.47 4.34 11.39
N GLU A 135 4.11 5.43 10.97
CA GLU A 135 4.49 6.58 11.78
C GLU A 135 3.28 7.42 12.25
N ASP A 136 2.18 7.40 11.48
CA ASP A 136 0.93 8.13 11.79
C ASP A 136 -0.06 7.27 12.58
N LEU A 137 0.27 5.98 12.83
CA LEU A 137 -0.53 5.13 13.69
C LEU A 137 -0.33 5.52 15.16
N PRO A 138 -1.40 5.57 15.97
CA PRO A 138 -1.28 5.63 17.43
C PRO A 138 -0.39 4.51 17.96
N ASP A 139 0.40 4.76 18.99
CA ASP A 139 1.36 3.79 19.55
C ASP A 139 0.73 2.43 19.90
N GLU A 140 -0.55 2.43 20.22
CA GLU A 140 -1.35 1.22 20.51
C GLU A 140 -1.53 0.32 19.28
N HIS A 141 -1.56 0.88 18.09
CA HIS A 141 -1.77 0.20 16.80
C HIS A 141 -0.48 -0.05 16.02
N ARG A 142 0.67 0.42 16.50
CA ARG A 142 1.99 0.18 15.87
C ARG A 142 2.52 -1.23 16.07
N ARG A 143 1.67 -2.17 16.46
CA ARG A 143 2.07 -3.55 16.73
C ARG A 143 1.79 -4.42 15.53
N LEU A 144 2.79 -5.23 15.21
CA LEU A 144 2.64 -6.30 14.24
C LEU A 144 1.96 -7.51 14.88
N PRO A 145 1.10 -8.23 14.15
CA PRO A 145 0.58 -9.50 14.63
C PRO A 145 1.74 -10.44 14.98
N GLY A 146 1.87 -10.80 16.27
CA GLY A 146 2.91 -11.71 16.77
C GLY A 146 4.10 -11.05 17.49
N GLU A 147 4.13 -9.74 17.67
CA GLU A 147 5.10 -9.09 18.56
C GLU A 147 4.62 -9.20 20.02
N SER A 148 5.27 -10.08 20.78
CA SER A 148 5.13 -10.16 22.24
C SER A 148 5.74 -8.92 22.88
N ARG A 149 5.08 -8.34 23.87
CA ARG A 149 5.63 -7.26 24.70
C ARG A 149 6.95 -7.69 25.33
N PRO A 150 8.04 -6.91 25.21
CA PRO A 150 9.13 -7.04 26.15
C PRO A 150 8.70 -6.40 27.48
N GLY A 151 8.39 -7.23 28.45
CA GLY A 151 8.34 -6.87 29.84
C GLY A 151 7.08 -6.17 30.34
N PHE A 152 6.03 -6.91 30.48
CA PHE A 152 5.12 -6.82 31.64
C PHE A 152 4.62 -8.22 31.90
N GLY A 153 4.80 -8.67 33.15
CA GLY A 153 4.48 -9.99 33.61
C GLY A 153 3.01 -10.35 33.41
N ASP A 154 2.84 -11.63 33.25
CA ASP A 154 1.66 -12.40 33.52
C ASP A 154 0.89 -11.81 34.72
N ASP A 155 -0.23 -11.19 34.47
CA ASP A 155 -1.31 -11.07 35.44
C ASP A 155 -2.58 -11.50 34.71
N GLU A 156 -2.87 -12.77 34.90
CA GLU A 156 -4.21 -13.30 34.85
C GLU A 156 -5.01 -12.55 35.91
N ASP A 157 -6.16 -12.03 35.50
CA ASP A 157 -7.38 -12.00 36.33
C ASP A 157 -8.42 -11.15 35.61
N GLU A 158 -9.44 -11.87 35.24
CA GLU A 158 -10.79 -11.93 35.80
C GLU A 158 -11.76 -10.93 35.18
N ASP A 159 -12.75 -11.55 34.60
CA ASP A 159 -14.12 -11.17 34.43
C ASP A 159 -14.61 -10.07 35.39
N ASP A 160 -15.20 -9.03 34.83
CA ASP A 160 -16.36 -8.44 35.44
C ASP A 160 -17.30 -7.87 34.39
N ASP A 161 -18.37 -8.62 34.20
CA ASP A 161 -19.67 -8.13 33.76
C ASP A 161 -20.15 -7.03 34.72
N ASP A 162 -20.37 -5.84 34.21
CA ASP A 162 -21.39 -4.99 34.80
C ASP A 162 -22.09 -4.19 33.71
N LEU A 163 -23.27 -4.67 33.41
CA LEU A 163 -24.39 -3.95 32.84
C LEU A 163 -24.79 -2.88 33.83
N ASP A 164 -24.75 -1.64 33.45
CA ASP A 164 -25.67 -0.67 34.05
C ASP A 164 -26.24 0.25 32.98
N ASP A 165 -27.51 0.05 32.89
CA ASP A 165 -28.53 0.72 32.17
C ASP A 165 -28.87 1.99 32.95
N GLU A 166 -28.71 3.17 32.37
CA GLU A 166 -29.48 4.33 32.82
C GLU A 166 -29.78 5.25 31.63
N GLU A 167 -31.06 5.15 31.26
CA GLU A 167 -31.80 6.16 30.52
C GLU A 167 -31.86 7.46 31.34
N GLU A 168 -31.59 8.61 30.72
CA GLU A 168 -32.33 9.85 31.09
C GLU A 168 -32.53 10.71 29.85
N GLU A 169 -33.80 10.84 29.55
CA GLU A 169 -34.41 11.88 28.70
C GLU A 169 -34.26 13.25 29.38
N ASP A 170 -34.10 14.29 28.56
CA ASP A 170 -34.81 15.59 28.72
C ASP A 170 -34.44 16.49 27.52
N GLU A 171 -35.36 16.73 26.77
CA GLU A 171 -36.32 17.76 26.33
C GLU A 171 -35.75 19.20 26.26
N GLU A 172 -36.11 19.80 25.09
CA GLU A 172 -36.48 21.20 24.81
C GLU A 172 -35.34 22.25 24.83
N ASP A 173 -35.14 23.04 23.80
CA ASP A 173 -36.01 24.11 23.33
C ASP A 173 -35.55 24.72 22.00
N GLU A 174 -36.56 25.22 21.34
CA GLU A 174 -36.63 26.02 20.12
C GLU A 174 -35.68 27.24 20.10
N ASP A 175 -35.15 27.59 18.93
CA ASP A 175 -35.46 28.93 18.39
C ASP A 175 -35.14 29.04 16.89
N LYS A 176 -36.14 29.50 16.18
CA LYS A 176 -36.19 29.94 14.81
C LYS A 176 -35.42 31.24 14.65
N GLU A 177 -34.65 31.39 13.65
CA GLU A 177 -34.55 32.66 12.92
C GLU A 177 -34.40 32.39 11.42
N GLU A 178 -35.49 32.72 10.70
CA GLU A 178 -35.54 32.88 9.27
C GLU A 178 -34.90 34.24 8.92
N GLU A 179 -33.86 34.20 8.12
CA GLU A 179 -33.45 35.41 7.39
C GLU A 179 -33.78 35.25 5.90
N GLU A 180 -34.77 35.99 5.48
CA GLU A 180 -35.13 36.28 4.07
C GLU A 180 -33.98 36.96 3.35
N ILE A 181 -33.54 36.37 2.27
CA ILE A 181 -32.69 37.04 1.31
C ILE A 181 -33.55 37.59 0.18
N LEU A 182 -33.75 38.89 0.22
CA LEU A 182 -34.37 39.72 -0.82
C LEU A 182 -33.47 39.73 -2.06
N TYR A 183 -34.02 39.27 -3.17
CA TYR A 183 -33.48 39.53 -4.50
C TYR A 183 -33.85 40.94 -4.90
N ASP A 184 -32.85 41.75 -5.21
CA ASP A 184 -33.04 43.02 -5.87
C ASP A 184 -32.68 42.85 -7.36
N GLU A 185 -33.74 42.89 -8.20
CA GLU A 185 -33.63 43.11 -9.63
C GLU A 185 -33.63 44.62 -9.85
N ASN A 186 -32.59 45.18 -10.43
CA ASN A 186 -32.65 46.26 -11.43
C ASN A 186 -31.24 46.85 -11.76
N GLU A 187 -30.88 46.76 -12.95
CA GLU A 187 -30.40 47.54 -14.09
C GLU A 187 -29.21 46.88 -14.78
#